data_64f99f786de5d2962384816eb97466c6
#
_entry.id   64f99f786de5d2962384816eb97466c6
#
_cell.length_a   1.000
_cell.length_b   1.000
_cell.length_c   1.000
_cell.angle_alpha   90.00
_cell.angle_beta   90.00
_cell.angle_gamma   90.00
#
_symmetry.space_group_name_H-M   'P 1'
#
loop_
_entity.id
_entity.type
_entity.pdbx_description
1 polymer ?
#
loop_
_entity_poly.entity_id
_entity_poly.type
_entity_poly.pdbx_seq_one_letter_code
_entity_poly.pdbx_strand_id
1 'polypeptide(L)'
;MSAKKTLEFLRRPGDELTPTEDEGARATIAGRTDVGMVRSGNEDQFVVASLERTILVEECGLEDNENTRHKDTPTGRLMMVADGMGGQVHGEVASVVVVDAMMQYAFSIMPWLRASGRADDEKVLAEGLTRAVHRSQERMQEVADRKGYIGDMGSTLTMGYIAWPMLYLVHVGDSRAYLHRGGRLFRLTKDHNLAEEMVAQNVLTAEEARRSRFSSVLTNSVSTSGSDLRVELHQVELRREDRLLLCTDGLYGELTDEQIHDRLLHVASADLVAPAVESLVKAANKAGGKDNITAVLGLF
;
A
#
# COMPACT_ATOMS: atom_id res chain seq x y z
N MET A 1 10.77 20.06 -0.71
CA MET A 1 11.84 19.57 0.22
C MET A 1 12.33 18.24 -0.35
N SER A 2 13.64 18.00 -0.42
CA SER A 2 14.18 16.74 -0.96
C SER A 2 13.72 15.54 -0.12
N ALA A 3 13.39 14.39 -0.76
CA ALA A 3 12.97 13.14 -0.10
C ALA A 3 13.93 12.73 1.05
N LYS A 4 15.23 13.04 0.92
CA LYS A 4 16.25 12.83 1.96
C LYS A 4 15.99 13.64 3.24
N LYS A 5 15.49 14.88 3.13
CA LYS A 5 15.13 15.73 4.29
C LYS A 5 13.80 15.29 4.94
N THR A 6 12.89 14.71 4.17
CA THR A 6 11.64 14.15 4.68
C THR A 6 11.91 12.91 5.53
N LEU A 7 12.79 12.02 5.06
CA LEU A 7 13.20 10.82 5.80
C LEU A 7 14.01 11.15 7.08
N GLU A 8 14.85 12.19 7.06
CA GLU A 8 15.59 12.65 8.25
C GLU A 8 14.66 13.22 9.34
N PHE A 9 13.60 13.92 8.96
CA PHE A 9 12.60 14.43 9.91
C PHE A 9 11.79 13.30 10.57
N LEU A 10 11.60 12.20 9.87
CA LEU A 10 10.92 11.00 10.38
C LEU A 10 11.79 10.17 11.33
N ARG A 11 13.12 10.41 11.36
CA ARG A 11 14.13 9.69 12.15
C ARG A 11 14.64 10.46 13.38
N ARG A 12 13.85 11.15 14.16
CA ARG A 12 14.36 11.74 15.41
C ARG A 12 14.41 10.69 16.52
N PRO A 13 15.59 10.37 17.09
CA PRO A 13 15.69 9.56 18.29
C PRO A 13 15.30 10.39 19.51
N GLY A 14 14.52 9.83 20.40
CA GLY A 14 14.28 10.38 21.72
C GLY A 14 12.84 10.27 22.19
N ASP A 15 12.40 9.06 22.47
CA ASP A 15 11.57 8.69 23.62
C ASP A 15 11.64 7.15 23.72
N GLU A 16 12.33 6.66 24.74
CA GLU A 16 12.36 5.24 25.09
C GLU A 16 10.99 4.81 25.64
N LEU A 17 10.02 4.67 24.76
CA LEU A 17 8.83 3.89 25.03
C LEU A 17 9.03 2.53 24.40
N THR A 18 9.32 1.52 25.21
CA THR A 18 9.18 0.13 24.77
C THR A 18 7.73 -0.09 24.35
N PRO A 19 7.46 -0.29 23.04
CA PRO A 19 6.08 -0.51 22.56
C PRO A 19 5.56 -1.78 23.20
N THR A 20 4.41 -1.74 23.84
CA THR A 20 3.75 -2.96 24.28
C THR A 20 3.18 -3.67 23.04
N GLU A 21 3.31 -4.99 22.94
CA GLU A 21 2.86 -5.80 21.80
C GLU A 21 1.36 -5.62 21.47
N ASP A 22 0.58 -5.10 22.40
CA ASP A 22 -0.85 -4.82 22.28
C ASP A 22 -1.19 -3.55 21.44
N GLU A 23 -0.21 -2.70 21.14
CA GLU A 23 -0.45 -1.42 20.46
C GLU A 23 -0.65 -1.56 18.94
N GLY A 24 0.01 -2.50 18.30
CA GLY A 24 -0.19 -2.79 16.87
C GLY A 24 -1.54 -3.43 16.58
N ALA A 25 -2.14 -4.08 17.57
CA ALA A 25 -3.48 -4.68 17.47
C ALA A 25 -4.60 -3.62 17.44
N ARG A 26 -4.33 -2.39 17.88
CA ARG A 26 -5.33 -1.30 17.97
C ARG A 26 -5.45 -0.47 16.71
N ALA A 27 -4.61 -0.68 15.70
CA ALA A 27 -4.71 0.03 14.44
C ALA A 27 -6.07 -0.22 13.78
N THR A 28 -6.78 0.86 13.46
CA THR A 28 -8.02 0.79 12.68
C THR A 28 -7.71 1.14 11.24
N ILE A 29 -8.03 0.22 10.33
CA ILE A 29 -7.79 0.39 8.90
C ILE A 29 -9.11 0.15 8.16
N ALA A 30 -9.42 1.04 7.21
CA ALA A 30 -10.56 0.90 6.31
C ALA A 30 -10.13 1.17 4.87
N GLY A 31 -10.78 0.51 3.92
CA GLY A 31 -10.57 0.71 2.49
C GLY A 31 -11.88 0.86 1.73
N ARG A 32 -11.82 1.55 0.61
CA ARG A 32 -12.92 1.68 -0.34
C ARG A 32 -12.38 1.81 -1.75
N THR A 33 -13.08 1.18 -2.69
CA THR A 33 -12.90 1.39 -4.12
C THR A 33 -14.23 1.82 -4.75
N ASP A 34 -14.15 2.59 -5.83
CA ASP A 34 -15.29 3.07 -6.60
C ASP A 34 -14.91 3.13 -8.09
N VAL A 35 -15.83 2.81 -8.97
CA VAL A 35 -15.58 2.81 -10.42
C VAL A 35 -15.33 4.21 -11.00
N GLY A 36 -15.67 5.24 -10.25
CA GLY A 36 -15.67 6.61 -10.74
C GLY A 36 -16.92 6.95 -11.55
N MET A 37 -16.87 8.11 -12.19
CA MET A 37 -18.02 8.64 -12.95
C MET A 37 -17.90 8.43 -14.46
N VAL A 38 -16.72 8.01 -14.96
CA VAL A 38 -16.41 7.93 -16.40
C VAL A 38 -16.12 6.51 -16.85
N ARG A 39 -15.44 5.72 -16.04
CA ARG A 39 -15.06 4.32 -16.36
C ARG A 39 -16.28 3.41 -16.29
N SER A 40 -16.29 2.35 -17.11
CA SER A 40 -17.36 1.33 -17.12
C SER A 40 -17.04 0.11 -16.26
N GLY A 41 -15.78 -0.11 -15.91
CA GLY A 41 -15.27 -1.20 -15.09
C GLY A 41 -14.32 -0.66 -14.02
N ASN A 42 -14.09 -1.45 -12.99
CA ASN A 42 -13.12 -1.13 -11.95
C ASN A 42 -11.92 -2.07 -12.05
N GLU A 43 -10.77 -1.52 -12.42
CA GLU A 43 -9.50 -2.23 -12.55
C GLU A 43 -8.64 -2.11 -11.29
N ASP A 44 -9.06 -1.28 -10.32
CA ASP A 44 -8.42 -1.14 -9.02
C ASP A 44 -8.73 -2.32 -8.09
N GLN A 45 -7.75 -2.66 -7.26
CA GLN A 45 -7.91 -3.60 -6.15
C GLN A 45 -7.32 -3.04 -4.85
N PHE A 46 -7.85 -3.48 -3.72
CA PHE A 46 -7.25 -3.17 -2.42
C PHE A 46 -7.39 -4.35 -1.45
N VAL A 47 -6.52 -4.37 -0.45
CA VAL A 47 -6.60 -5.31 0.68
C VAL A 47 -6.34 -4.60 1.99
N VAL A 48 -7.12 -4.97 3.00
CA VAL A 48 -6.86 -4.71 4.42
C VAL A 48 -6.91 -6.05 5.13
N ALA A 49 -5.80 -6.45 5.79
CA ALA A 49 -5.73 -7.73 6.48
C ALA A 49 -4.98 -7.63 7.82
N SER A 50 -5.33 -8.52 8.72
CA SER A 50 -4.58 -8.80 9.95
C SER A 50 -3.83 -10.12 9.78
N LEU A 51 -2.57 -10.16 10.19
CA LEU A 51 -1.77 -11.37 10.23
C LEU A 51 -1.80 -11.92 11.66
N GLU A 52 -2.33 -13.12 11.83
CA GLU A 52 -2.52 -13.77 13.12
C GLU A 52 -1.87 -15.14 13.11
N ARG A 53 -1.37 -15.59 14.27
CA ARG A 53 -0.93 -16.97 14.48
C ARG A 53 -2.02 -17.71 15.23
N THR A 54 -2.27 -18.94 14.80
CA THR A 54 -3.23 -19.81 15.48
C THR A 54 -2.61 -21.20 15.61
N ILE A 55 -2.64 -21.76 16.81
CA ILE A 55 -2.33 -23.15 17.07
C ILE A 55 -3.65 -23.84 17.38
N LEU A 56 -4.01 -24.85 16.60
CA LEU A 56 -5.12 -25.75 16.88
C LEU A 56 -4.51 -27.00 17.51
N VAL A 57 -4.82 -27.24 18.78
CA VAL A 57 -4.43 -28.47 19.47
C VAL A 57 -5.49 -29.52 19.18
N GLU A 58 -5.14 -30.56 18.46
CA GLU A 58 -6.05 -31.66 18.12
C GLU A 58 -6.10 -32.71 19.23
N GLU A 59 -4.94 -33.01 19.84
CA GLU A 59 -4.83 -33.93 20.98
C GLU A 59 -3.71 -33.46 21.91
N CYS A 60 -3.89 -33.52 23.22
CA CYS A 60 -2.80 -33.28 24.17
C CYS A 60 -2.99 -34.08 25.46
N GLY A 61 -1.89 -34.29 26.20
CA GLY A 61 -1.88 -34.96 27.50
C GLY A 61 -1.91 -34.05 28.72
N LEU A 62 -2.32 -32.77 28.54
CA LEU A 62 -2.45 -31.82 29.63
C LEU A 62 -3.83 -31.96 30.30
N GLU A 63 -3.86 -31.91 31.64
CA GLU A 63 -5.07 -32.19 32.44
C GLU A 63 -6.16 -31.08 32.31
N ASP A 64 -5.78 -29.83 31.96
CA ASP A 64 -6.70 -28.72 31.78
C ASP A 64 -6.74 -28.24 30.31
N ASN A 65 -7.59 -28.86 29.51
CA ASN A 65 -7.67 -28.57 28.08
C ASN A 65 -9.00 -27.88 27.70
N GLU A 66 -9.29 -26.76 28.33
CA GLU A 66 -10.45 -25.95 27.93
C GLU A 66 -10.21 -25.15 26.63
N ASN A 67 -8.98 -24.99 26.18
CA ASN A 67 -8.62 -24.23 25.01
C ASN A 67 -7.88 -25.05 23.95
N THR A 68 -8.64 -25.64 23.05
CA THR A 68 -8.08 -26.32 21.87
C THR A 68 -7.51 -25.35 20.82
N ARG A 69 -7.73 -24.06 20.99
CA ARG A 69 -7.30 -23.04 20.02
C ARG A 69 -6.57 -21.90 20.73
N HIS A 70 -5.27 -21.86 20.55
CA HIS A 70 -4.44 -20.75 21.00
C HIS A 70 -4.32 -19.73 19.86
N LYS A 71 -4.86 -18.53 20.07
CA LYS A 71 -4.80 -17.41 19.14
C LYS A 71 -3.89 -16.35 19.73
N ASP A 72 -2.83 -16.01 19.03
CA ASP A 72 -1.93 -14.92 19.40
C ASP A 72 -2.56 -13.56 18.98
N THR A 73 -2.08 -12.49 19.58
CA THR A 73 -2.37 -11.13 19.11
C THR A 73 -1.90 -10.98 17.66
N PRO A 74 -2.59 -10.15 16.83
CA PRO A 74 -2.16 -9.91 15.46
C PRO A 74 -0.69 -9.52 15.40
N THR A 75 0.13 -10.30 14.69
CA THR A 75 1.57 -10.06 14.56
C THR A 75 1.89 -8.98 13.54
N GLY A 76 0.89 -8.55 12.76
CA GLY A 76 1.05 -7.49 11.77
C GLY A 76 -0.26 -7.08 11.12
N ARG A 77 -0.22 -5.94 10.47
CA ARG A 77 -1.33 -5.42 9.64
C ARG A 77 -0.81 -5.24 8.22
N LEU A 78 -1.69 -5.52 7.26
CA LEU A 78 -1.40 -5.38 5.84
C LEU A 78 -2.44 -4.46 5.23
N MET A 79 -1.98 -3.52 4.43
CA MET A 79 -2.82 -2.67 3.59
C MET A 79 -2.15 -2.52 2.23
N MET A 80 -2.92 -2.62 1.14
CA MET A 80 -2.40 -2.46 -0.21
C MET A 80 -3.45 -1.91 -1.16
N VAL A 81 -2.96 -1.22 -2.18
CA VAL A 81 -3.72 -0.80 -3.36
C VAL A 81 -2.96 -1.22 -4.60
N ALA A 82 -3.68 -1.54 -5.65
CA ALA A 82 -3.15 -1.92 -6.96
C ALA A 82 -4.09 -1.36 -8.03
N ASP A 83 -3.54 -0.63 -8.99
CA ASP A 83 -4.23 -0.06 -10.13
C ASP A 83 -3.86 -0.87 -11.38
N GLY A 84 -4.85 -1.48 -11.99
CA GLY A 84 -4.68 -2.36 -13.13
C GLY A 84 -4.72 -1.63 -14.47
N MET A 85 -3.83 -1.98 -15.38
CA MET A 85 -3.78 -1.44 -16.72
C MET A 85 -3.68 -2.54 -17.77
N GLY A 86 -4.21 -2.29 -19.00
CA GLY A 86 -4.15 -3.27 -20.09
C GLY A 86 -5.44 -3.38 -20.91
N GLY A 87 -6.32 -2.37 -20.86
CA GLY A 87 -7.61 -2.35 -21.56
C GLY A 87 -8.64 -3.29 -20.94
N GLN A 88 -9.89 -3.14 -21.32
CA GLN A 88 -11.17 -3.53 -20.68
C GLN A 88 -11.27 -4.83 -19.84
N VAL A 89 -10.36 -5.78 -19.96
CA VAL A 89 -10.40 -7.06 -19.20
C VAL A 89 -9.06 -7.37 -18.56
N HIS A 90 -7.98 -6.84 -19.10
CA HIS A 90 -6.64 -7.25 -18.69
C HIS A 90 -6.16 -6.50 -17.43
N GLY A 91 -6.59 -5.24 -17.25
CA GLY A 91 -6.25 -4.44 -16.07
C GLY A 91 -6.83 -5.03 -14.78
N GLU A 92 -8.12 -5.37 -14.78
CA GLU A 92 -8.76 -6.03 -13.62
C GLU A 92 -8.04 -7.34 -13.23
N VAL A 93 -7.66 -8.16 -14.24
CA VAL A 93 -6.93 -9.39 -13.97
C VAL A 93 -5.53 -9.11 -13.46
N ALA A 94 -4.85 -8.08 -13.97
CA ALA A 94 -3.50 -7.72 -13.56
C ALA A 94 -3.44 -7.32 -12.07
N SER A 95 -4.31 -6.41 -11.63
CA SER A 95 -4.38 -5.97 -10.23
C SER A 95 -4.72 -7.12 -9.28
N VAL A 96 -5.67 -8.00 -9.67
CA VAL A 96 -6.00 -9.21 -8.89
C VAL A 96 -4.80 -10.14 -8.76
N VAL A 97 -4.05 -10.40 -9.84
CA VAL A 97 -2.87 -11.29 -9.81
C VAL A 97 -1.79 -10.75 -8.88
N VAL A 98 -1.52 -9.44 -8.92
CA VAL A 98 -0.53 -8.81 -8.05
C VAL A 98 -0.96 -8.92 -6.58
N VAL A 99 -2.20 -8.57 -6.27
CA VAL A 99 -2.75 -8.64 -4.91
C VAL A 99 -2.72 -10.08 -4.39
N ASP A 100 -3.18 -11.06 -5.18
CA ASP A 100 -3.18 -12.48 -4.79
C ASP A 100 -1.77 -13.00 -4.52
N ALA A 101 -0.80 -12.68 -5.38
CA ALA A 101 0.60 -13.08 -5.18
C ALA A 101 1.20 -12.50 -3.89
N MET A 102 0.93 -11.23 -3.60
CA MET A 102 1.38 -10.60 -2.36
C MET A 102 0.71 -11.17 -1.12
N MET A 103 -0.59 -11.50 -1.20
CA MET A 103 -1.31 -12.18 -0.13
C MET A 103 -0.75 -13.59 0.14
N GLN A 104 -0.45 -14.36 -0.90
CA GLN A 104 0.17 -15.69 -0.76
C GLN A 104 1.55 -15.58 -0.12
N TYR A 105 2.34 -14.57 -0.49
CA TYR A 105 3.63 -14.33 0.16
C TYR A 105 3.45 -13.97 1.64
N ALA A 106 2.52 -13.05 1.95
CA ALA A 106 2.23 -12.67 3.33
C ALA A 106 1.79 -13.88 4.16
N PHE A 107 0.92 -14.73 3.63
CA PHE A 107 0.47 -15.95 4.30
C PHE A 107 1.60 -16.96 4.54
N SER A 108 2.50 -17.13 3.57
CA SER A 108 3.50 -18.21 3.60
C SER A 108 4.75 -17.88 4.41
N ILE A 109 5.18 -16.62 4.45
CA ILE A 109 6.51 -16.23 4.91
C ILE A 109 6.46 -15.19 6.03
N MET A 110 5.60 -14.17 5.92
CA MET A 110 5.57 -13.06 6.89
C MET A 110 5.22 -13.47 8.33
N PRO A 111 4.36 -14.45 8.61
CA PRO A 111 4.07 -14.88 9.99
C PRO A 111 5.28 -15.41 10.75
N TRP A 112 6.31 -15.86 10.05
CA TRP A 112 7.54 -16.42 10.60
C TRP A 112 8.64 -15.38 10.77
N LEU A 113 8.53 -14.24 10.09
CA LEU A 113 9.44 -13.12 10.23
C LEU A 113 8.90 -12.20 11.33
N ARG A 114 9.33 -12.41 12.57
CA ARG A 114 9.20 -11.35 13.57
C ARG A 114 10.08 -10.19 13.11
N ALA A 115 9.52 -9.01 13.00
CA ALA A 115 10.31 -7.78 12.96
C ALA A 115 10.94 -7.61 14.37
N SER A 116 12.03 -8.33 14.59
CA SER A 116 12.70 -8.38 15.89
C SER A 116 13.55 -7.13 16.17
N GLY A 117 13.53 -6.15 15.24
CA GLY A 117 14.43 -5.00 15.27
C GLY A 117 15.91 -5.37 15.02
N ARG A 118 16.18 -6.63 14.59
CA ARG A 118 17.52 -7.02 14.20
C ARG A 118 17.74 -6.73 12.72
N ALA A 119 18.85 -6.09 12.39
CA ALA A 119 19.19 -5.70 11.02
C ALA A 119 19.15 -6.88 10.01
N ASP A 120 19.47 -8.09 10.45
CA ASP A 120 19.42 -9.29 9.61
C ASP A 120 17.98 -9.68 9.25
N ASP A 121 17.02 -9.59 10.19
CA ASP A 121 15.62 -9.92 9.94
C ASP A 121 14.96 -8.88 9.03
N GLU A 122 15.31 -7.61 9.17
CA GLU A 122 14.84 -6.54 8.30
C GLU A 122 15.32 -6.73 6.86
N LYS A 123 16.58 -7.13 6.69
CA LYS A 123 17.13 -7.44 5.36
C LYS A 123 16.44 -8.62 4.72
N VAL A 124 16.21 -9.70 5.47
CA VAL A 124 15.48 -10.89 4.99
C VAL A 124 14.06 -10.52 4.57
N LEU A 125 13.36 -9.67 5.35
CA LEU A 125 12.03 -9.20 5.02
C LEU A 125 12.04 -8.36 3.74
N ALA A 126 12.97 -7.41 3.61
CA ALA A 126 13.09 -6.54 2.45
C ALA A 126 13.38 -7.33 1.17
N GLU A 127 14.35 -8.26 1.22
CA GLU A 127 14.66 -9.14 0.09
C GLU A 127 13.49 -10.07 -0.25
N GLY A 128 12.76 -10.53 0.76
CA GLY A 128 11.60 -11.37 0.58
C GLY A 128 10.44 -10.64 -0.09
N LEU A 129 10.16 -9.41 0.32
CA LEU A 129 9.16 -8.54 -0.30
C LEU A 129 9.51 -8.24 -1.76
N THR A 130 10.77 -7.90 -2.04
CA THR A 130 11.24 -7.68 -3.41
C THR A 130 11.03 -8.91 -4.28
N ARG A 131 11.43 -10.10 -3.80
CA ARG A 131 11.21 -11.36 -4.52
C ARG A 131 9.73 -11.66 -4.76
N ALA A 132 8.86 -11.31 -3.81
CA ALA A 132 7.42 -11.51 -3.96
C ALA A 132 6.85 -10.66 -5.11
N VAL A 133 7.31 -9.42 -5.24
CA VAL A 133 6.90 -8.53 -6.35
C VAL A 133 7.39 -9.08 -7.69
N HIS A 134 8.62 -9.56 -7.80
CA HIS A 134 9.10 -10.21 -9.02
C HIS A 134 8.31 -11.48 -9.37
N ARG A 135 7.96 -12.29 -8.36
CA ARG A 135 7.09 -13.46 -8.55
C ARG A 135 5.69 -13.09 -9.03
N SER A 136 5.15 -11.95 -8.60
CA SER A 136 3.85 -11.50 -9.10
C SER A 136 3.90 -11.19 -10.60
N GLN A 137 5.04 -10.68 -11.10
CA GLN A 137 5.28 -10.47 -12.53
C GLN A 137 5.34 -11.79 -13.29
N GLU A 138 6.08 -12.78 -12.80
CA GLU A 138 6.14 -14.13 -13.39
C GLU A 138 4.74 -14.76 -13.45
N ARG A 139 3.99 -14.67 -12.36
CA ARG A 139 2.62 -15.20 -12.31
C ARG A 139 1.66 -14.48 -13.26
N MET A 140 1.84 -13.19 -13.44
CA MET A 140 1.06 -12.41 -14.41
C MET A 140 1.30 -12.92 -15.84
N GLN A 141 2.57 -13.20 -16.19
CA GLN A 141 2.92 -13.79 -17.48
C GLN A 141 2.27 -15.19 -17.66
N GLU A 142 2.35 -16.05 -16.64
CA GLU A 142 1.70 -17.37 -16.69
C GLU A 142 0.18 -17.28 -16.90
N VAL A 143 -0.48 -16.29 -16.28
CA VAL A 143 -1.93 -16.07 -16.44
C VAL A 143 -2.24 -15.59 -17.85
N ALA A 144 -1.44 -14.65 -18.39
CA ALA A 144 -1.60 -14.14 -19.74
C ALA A 144 -1.46 -15.27 -20.78
N ASP A 145 -0.40 -16.07 -20.66
CA ASP A 145 -0.14 -17.20 -21.57
C ASP A 145 -1.26 -18.24 -21.52
N ARG A 146 -1.70 -18.63 -20.33
CA ARG A 146 -2.76 -19.63 -20.12
C ARG A 146 -4.12 -19.19 -20.67
N LYS A 147 -4.42 -17.89 -20.55
CA LYS A 147 -5.68 -17.32 -21.03
C LYS A 147 -5.63 -16.86 -22.48
N GLY A 148 -4.45 -16.88 -23.10
CA GLY A 148 -4.25 -16.42 -24.48
C GLY A 148 -4.47 -14.92 -24.62
N TYR A 149 -4.15 -14.13 -23.59
CA TYR A 149 -4.27 -12.68 -23.65
C TYR A 149 -3.21 -12.11 -24.59
N ILE A 150 -3.65 -11.21 -25.48
CA ILE A 150 -2.79 -10.53 -26.44
C ILE A 150 -2.65 -9.08 -26.02
N GLY A 151 -1.41 -8.61 -25.89
CA GLY A 151 -1.07 -7.26 -25.46
C GLY A 151 -0.55 -7.23 -24.02
N ASP A 152 -0.05 -6.08 -23.64
CA ASP A 152 0.52 -5.88 -22.33
C ASP A 152 -0.60 -5.73 -21.28
N MET A 153 -0.40 -6.41 -20.17
CA MET A 153 -1.17 -6.21 -18.95
C MET A 153 -0.20 -5.88 -17.81
N GLY A 154 -0.64 -5.05 -16.91
CA GLY A 154 0.20 -4.62 -15.80
C GLY A 154 -0.62 -4.06 -14.65
N SER A 155 0.05 -3.81 -13.54
CA SER A 155 -0.53 -3.18 -12.37
C SER A 155 0.51 -2.39 -11.60
N THR A 156 0.06 -1.34 -10.92
CA THR A 156 0.80 -0.73 -9.82
C THR A 156 0.72 -1.63 -8.58
N LEU A 157 1.57 -1.37 -7.61
CA LEU A 157 1.50 -1.93 -6.27
C LEU A 157 2.02 -0.91 -5.26
N THR A 158 1.17 -0.53 -4.31
CA THR A 158 1.61 0.19 -3.11
C THR A 158 1.09 -0.55 -1.89
N MET A 159 2.00 -1.13 -1.10
CA MET A 159 1.68 -2.01 0.02
C MET A 159 2.42 -1.57 1.28
N GLY A 160 1.69 -1.42 2.39
CA GLY A 160 2.23 -1.25 3.73
C GLY A 160 2.07 -2.52 4.55
N TYR A 161 3.17 -3.10 5.00
CA TYR A 161 3.20 -4.09 6.06
C TYR A 161 3.62 -3.43 7.37
N ILE A 162 2.76 -3.50 8.36
CA ILE A 162 2.99 -2.90 9.67
C ILE A 162 3.22 -4.00 10.69
N ALA A 163 4.48 -4.11 11.16
CA ALA A 163 4.87 -4.83 12.36
C ALA A 163 5.22 -3.77 13.40
N TRP A 164 4.23 -3.40 14.21
CA TRP A 164 4.33 -2.23 15.09
C TRP A 164 5.65 -2.16 15.88
N PRO A 165 6.32 -1.00 15.92
CA PRO A 165 5.95 0.29 15.30
C PRO A 165 6.44 0.46 13.86
N MET A 166 7.04 -0.55 13.23
CA MET A 166 7.67 -0.44 11.91
C MET A 166 6.68 -0.64 10.76
N LEU A 167 6.64 0.33 9.85
CA LEU A 167 6.03 0.24 8.53
C LEU A 167 7.10 -0.13 7.51
N TYR A 168 6.85 -1.21 6.78
CA TYR A 168 7.58 -1.60 5.57
C TYR A 168 6.70 -1.29 4.36
N LEU A 169 7.07 -0.27 3.60
CA LEU A 169 6.32 0.19 2.44
C LEU A 169 7.00 -0.30 1.16
N VAL A 170 6.27 -1.08 0.37
CA VAL A 170 6.65 -1.55 -0.96
C VAL A 170 5.92 -0.73 -2.00
N HIS A 171 6.64 -0.27 -3.03
CA HIS A 171 6.04 0.58 -4.04
C HIS A 171 6.58 0.29 -5.45
N VAL A 172 5.64 0.16 -6.39
CA VAL A 172 5.84 0.07 -7.85
C VAL A 172 4.69 0.80 -8.54
N GLY A 173 4.98 1.73 -9.42
CA GLY A 173 3.98 2.47 -10.18
C GLY A 173 3.79 3.90 -9.69
N ASP A 174 2.59 4.44 -9.83
CA ASP A 174 2.24 5.81 -9.45
C ASP A 174 1.12 5.90 -8.40
N SER A 175 0.57 4.77 -7.92
CA SER A 175 -0.23 4.79 -6.70
C SER A 175 0.58 5.36 -5.54
N ARG A 176 -0.05 6.07 -4.62
CA ARG A 176 0.68 6.85 -3.60
C ARG A 176 0.44 6.37 -2.17
N ALA A 177 1.47 6.59 -1.34
CA ALA A 177 1.38 6.51 0.11
C ALA A 177 1.63 7.88 0.74
N TYR A 178 0.72 8.30 1.62
CA TYR A 178 0.83 9.52 2.40
C TYR A 178 0.82 9.21 3.90
N LEU A 179 1.69 9.89 4.63
CA LEU A 179 1.71 9.89 6.10
C LEU A 179 1.27 11.27 6.60
N HIS A 180 0.18 11.31 7.36
CA HIS A 180 -0.22 12.49 8.11
C HIS A 180 0.24 12.34 9.56
N ARG A 181 1.15 13.21 9.97
CA ARG A 181 1.78 13.24 11.31
C ARG A 181 1.92 14.66 11.79
N GLY A 182 1.49 14.94 13.03
CA GLY A 182 1.67 16.24 13.66
C GLY A 182 1.10 17.40 12.87
N GLY A 183 -0.09 17.24 12.27
CA GLY A 183 -0.76 18.25 11.46
C GLY A 183 -0.10 18.52 10.10
N ARG A 184 0.71 17.61 9.58
CA ARG A 184 1.40 17.74 8.28
C ARG A 184 1.21 16.48 7.45
N LEU A 185 1.05 16.66 6.13
CA LEU A 185 0.99 15.57 5.15
C LEU A 185 2.36 15.39 4.48
N PHE A 186 2.83 14.15 4.43
CA PHE A 186 4.06 13.74 3.78
C PHE A 186 3.76 12.67 2.73
N ARG A 187 4.14 12.89 1.47
CA ARG A 187 4.14 11.85 0.46
C ARG A 187 5.36 10.96 0.67
N LEU A 188 5.16 9.67 0.89
CA LEU A 188 6.21 8.69 1.15
C LEU A 188 6.75 8.06 -0.13
N THR A 189 5.93 7.96 -1.19
CA THR A 189 6.28 7.35 -2.47
C THR A 189 6.64 8.39 -3.52
N LYS A 190 7.42 7.97 -4.52
CA LYS A 190 7.70 8.73 -5.73
C LYS A 190 7.00 8.06 -6.91
N ASP A 191 6.26 8.82 -7.71
CA ASP A 191 5.56 8.25 -8.85
C ASP A 191 6.54 7.73 -9.91
N HIS A 192 6.33 6.52 -10.39
CA HIS A 192 7.08 5.95 -11.49
C HIS A 192 6.40 6.25 -12.83
N ASN A 193 6.35 7.52 -13.19
CA ASN A 193 5.82 7.98 -14.46
C ASN A 193 6.77 8.98 -15.13
N LEU A 194 6.54 9.20 -16.42
CA LEU A 194 7.42 10.04 -17.23
C LEU A 194 7.44 11.49 -16.75
N ALA A 195 6.32 12.01 -16.25
CA ALA A 195 6.24 13.38 -15.73
C ALA A 195 7.15 13.59 -14.51
N GLU A 196 7.16 12.65 -13.57
CA GLU A 196 8.04 12.71 -12.38
C GLU A 196 9.52 12.55 -12.75
N GLU A 197 9.84 11.75 -13.78
CA GLU A 197 11.20 11.65 -14.31
C GLU A 197 11.64 12.99 -14.95
N MET A 198 10.75 13.66 -15.67
CA MET A 198 11.04 14.99 -16.23
C MET A 198 11.23 16.06 -15.15
N VAL A 199 10.50 15.97 -14.02
CA VAL A 199 10.75 16.84 -12.86
C VAL A 199 12.12 16.56 -12.26
N ALA A 200 12.51 15.30 -12.12
CA ALA A 200 13.82 14.92 -11.58
C ALA A 200 14.98 15.43 -12.47
N GLN A 201 14.75 15.56 -13.78
CA GLN A 201 15.69 16.10 -14.76
C GLN A 201 15.61 17.64 -14.90
N ASN A 202 14.77 18.32 -14.11
CA ASN A 202 14.50 19.76 -14.19
C ASN A 202 13.93 20.22 -15.55
N VAL A 203 13.24 19.33 -16.27
CA VAL A 203 12.53 19.63 -17.53
C VAL A 203 11.16 20.21 -17.25
N LEU A 204 10.49 19.72 -16.21
CA LEU A 204 9.19 20.23 -15.74
C LEU A 204 9.29 20.65 -14.27
N THR A 205 8.47 21.61 -13.88
CA THR A 205 8.18 21.85 -12.48
C THR A 205 7.15 20.82 -11.97
N ALA A 206 7.04 20.63 -10.65
CA ALA A 206 6.04 19.74 -10.06
C ALA A 206 4.60 20.14 -10.43
N GLU A 207 4.32 21.44 -10.60
CA GLU A 207 3.01 21.95 -11.03
C GLU A 207 2.70 21.60 -12.50
N GLU A 208 3.68 21.77 -13.39
CA GLU A 208 3.55 21.38 -14.81
C GLU A 208 3.38 19.88 -14.97
N ALA A 209 4.12 19.06 -14.21
CA ALA A 209 4.02 17.62 -14.21
C ALA A 209 2.61 17.13 -13.86
N ARG A 210 1.96 17.70 -12.85
CA ARG A 210 0.58 17.36 -12.45
C ARG A 210 -0.46 17.58 -13.55
N ARG A 211 -0.21 18.52 -14.47
CA ARG A 211 -1.13 18.86 -15.59
C ARG A 211 -0.68 18.22 -16.91
N SER A 212 0.45 17.53 -16.89
CA SER A 212 1.04 16.95 -18.09
C SER A 212 0.37 15.64 -18.45
N ARG A 213 0.16 15.43 -19.77
CA ARG A 213 -0.23 14.11 -20.29
C ARG A 213 0.78 13.00 -20.00
N PHE A 214 1.99 13.34 -19.59
CA PHE A 214 3.04 12.38 -19.25
C PHE A 214 2.87 11.79 -17.84
N SER A 215 1.96 12.31 -17.02
CA SER A 215 1.65 11.75 -15.70
C SER A 215 0.97 10.38 -15.79
N SER A 216 0.26 10.09 -16.87
CA SER A 216 -0.37 8.78 -17.11
C SER A 216 0.54 7.78 -17.84
N VAL A 217 1.79 8.15 -18.15
CA VAL A 217 2.76 7.26 -18.81
C VAL A 217 3.66 6.64 -17.76
N LEU A 218 3.32 5.42 -17.33
CA LEU A 218 4.14 4.68 -16.37
C LEU A 218 5.49 4.29 -16.96
N THR A 219 6.55 4.45 -16.18
CA THR A 219 7.93 4.04 -16.51
C THR A 219 8.36 2.80 -15.72
N ASN A 220 7.53 2.34 -14.78
CA ASN A 220 7.76 1.14 -14.00
C ASN A 220 6.44 0.59 -13.44
N SER A 221 6.17 -0.67 -13.68
CA SER A 221 4.96 -1.38 -13.24
C SER A 221 5.23 -2.88 -13.18
N VAL A 222 4.43 -3.62 -12.44
CA VAL A 222 4.40 -5.08 -12.52
C VAL A 222 3.65 -5.44 -13.80
N SER A 223 4.35 -5.91 -14.84
CA SER A 223 3.75 -6.09 -16.17
C SER A 223 4.29 -7.28 -16.94
N THR A 224 3.54 -7.73 -17.96
CA THR A 224 3.97 -8.80 -18.87
C THR A 224 5.00 -8.34 -19.90
N SER A 225 5.23 -7.04 -20.05
CA SER A 225 6.18 -6.49 -21.04
C SER A 225 7.66 -6.71 -20.72
N GLY A 226 7.97 -7.34 -19.59
CA GLY A 226 9.35 -7.74 -19.24
C GLY A 226 10.33 -6.59 -18.99
N SER A 227 9.82 -5.39 -18.67
CA SER A 227 10.65 -4.25 -18.28
C SER A 227 11.42 -4.55 -16.99
N ASP A 228 12.55 -3.87 -16.81
CA ASP A 228 13.39 -3.97 -15.62
C ASP A 228 12.60 -3.47 -14.39
N LEU A 229 11.95 -4.38 -13.69
CA LEU A 229 11.06 -4.07 -12.57
C LEU A 229 11.86 -3.57 -11.38
N ARG A 230 11.65 -2.31 -11.02
CA ARG A 230 12.28 -1.65 -9.86
C ARG A 230 11.31 -1.62 -8.70
N VAL A 231 11.70 -2.23 -7.59
CA VAL A 231 10.89 -2.24 -6.36
C VAL A 231 11.47 -1.21 -5.39
N GLU A 232 10.67 -0.20 -5.03
CA GLU A 232 11.05 0.73 -3.97
C GLU A 232 10.60 0.17 -2.61
N LEU A 233 11.50 0.25 -1.63
CA LEU A 233 11.26 -0.15 -0.25
C LEU A 233 11.59 1.00 0.68
N HIS A 234 10.63 1.35 1.53
CA HIS A 234 10.81 2.35 2.57
C HIS A 234 10.49 1.76 3.94
N GLN A 235 11.24 2.15 4.95
CA GLN A 235 10.98 1.84 6.34
C GLN A 235 10.65 3.12 7.08
N VAL A 236 9.55 3.12 7.81
CA VAL A 236 9.08 4.27 8.59
C VAL A 236 8.65 3.78 9.96
N GLU A 237 9.20 4.36 11.01
CA GLU A 237 8.71 4.16 12.37
C GLU A 237 7.41 4.95 12.55
N LEU A 238 6.29 4.24 12.72
CA LEU A 238 4.99 4.83 12.99
C LEU A 238 4.89 5.28 14.45
N ARG A 239 4.02 6.26 14.70
CA ARG A 239 3.72 6.82 16.01
C ARG A 239 2.21 6.80 16.24
N ARG A 240 1.83 6.92 17.49
CA ARG A 240 0.41 7.13 17.84
C ARG A 240 -0.12 8.37 17.13
N GLU A 241 -1.38 8.29 16.73
CA GLU A 241 -2.10 9.32 15.96
C GLU A 241 -1.57 9.53 14.52
N ASP A 242 -0.66 8.69 14.03
CA ASP A 242 -0.31 8.68 12.61
C ASP A 242 -1.49 8.17 11.78
N ARG A 243 -1.68 8.81 10.63
CA ARG A 243 -2.64 8.36 9.61
C ARG A 243 -1.86 8.03 8.35
N LEU A 244 -1.95 6.77 7.93
CA LEU A 244 -1.33 6.29 6.69
C LEU A 244 -2.42 6.09 5.64
N LEU A 245 -2.34 6.82 4.53
CA LEU A 245 -3.23 6.70 3.39
C LEU A 245 -2.48 6.07 2.21
N LEU A 246 -3.03 4.99 1.65
CA LEU A 246 -2.64 4.47 0.34
C LEU A 246 -3.77 4.79 -0.65
N CYS A 247 -3.45 5.21 -1.87
CA CYS A 247 -4.47 5.51 -2.87
C CYS A 247 -3.95 5.36 -4.30
N THR A 248 -4.86 5.08 -5.23
CA THR A 248 -4.62 5.09 -6.67
C THR A 248 -4.71 6.50 -7.23
N ASP A 249 -4.35 6.68 -8.50
CA ASP A 249 -4.28 7.98 -9.17
C ASP A 249 -5.64 8.66 -9.33
N GLY A 250 -6.73 7.89 -9.40
CA GLY A 250 -8.10 8.44 -9.42
C GLY A 250 -8.47 9.24 -8.17
N LEU A 251 -7.75 9.07 -7.04
CA LEU A 251 -7.94 9.92 -5.87
C LEU A 251 -7.16 11.24 -6.00
N TYR A 252 -5.84 11.16 -6.14
CA TYR A 252 -4.97 12.33 -6.13
C TYR A 252 -4.95 13.09 -7.47
N GLY A 253 -5.45 12.48 -8.54
CA GLY A 253 -5.72 13.14 -9.81
C GLY A 253 -6.87 14.15 -9.73
N GLU A 254 -7.84 13.89 -8.86
CA GLU A 254 -9.01 14.72 -8.65
C GLU A 254 -8.89 15.61 -7.39
N LEU A 255 -8.13 15.21 -6.36
CA LEU A 255 -7.93 15.97 -5.13
C LEU A 255 -6.50 16.49 -5.00
N THR A 256 -6.35 17.73 -4.51
CA THR A 256 -5.04 18.27 -4.16
C THR A 256 -4.54 17.70 -2.82
N ASP A 257 -3.22 17.79 -2.59
CA ASP A 257 -2.63 17.34 -1.32
C ASP A 257 -3.23 18.12 -0.12
N GLU A 258 -3.61 19.40 -0.30
CA GLU A 258 -4.30 20.20 0.73
C GLU A 258 -5.70 19.65 1.02
N GLN A 259 -6.44 19.26 -0.02
CA GLN A 259 -7.77 18.67 0.15
C GLN A 259 -7.74 17.28 0.81
N ILE A 260 -6.70 16.51 0.55
CA ILE A 260 -6.43 15.24 1.24
C ILE A 260 -6.05 15.52 2.70
N HIS A 261 -5.10 16.43 2.93
CA HIS A 261 -4.67 16.85 4.27
C HIS A 261 -5.83 17.26 5.16
N ASP A 262 -6.70 18.14 4.68
CA ASP A 262 -7.84 18.65 5.46
C ASP A 262 -8.77 17.52 5.93
N ARG A 263 -8.97 16.49 5.10
CA ARG A 263 -9.81 15.34 5.48
C ARG A 263 -9.14 14.43 6.49
N LEU A 264 -7.83 14.22 6.36
CA LEU A 264 -7.08 13.39 7.29
C LEU A 264 -6.89 14.07 8.66
N LEU A 265 -6.82 15.40 8.70
CA LEU A 265 -6.66 16.18 9.94
C LEU A 265 -7.75 15.85 10.97
N HIS A 266 -8.96 15.58 10.52
CA HIS A 266 -10.13 15.34 11.38
C HIS A 266 -10.30 13.87 11.81
N VAL A 267 -9.44 12.95 11.38
CA VAL A 267 -9.51 11.53 11.76
C VAL A 267 -8.83 11.34 13.12
N ALA A 268 -9.54 11.61 14.20
CA ALA A 268 -8.99 11.57 15.57
C ALA A 268 -9.30 10.27 16.33
N SER A 269 -10.16 9.40 15.79
CA SER A 269 -10.60 8.16 16.44
C SER A 269 -10.94 7.07 15.43
N ALA A 270 -10.99 5.83 15.90
CA ALA A 270 -11.20 4.64 15.07
C ALA A 270 -12.51 4.68 14.27
N ASP A 271 -13.59 5.18 14.86
CA ASP A 271 -14.92 5.31 14.23
C ASP A 271 -14.94 6.32 13.07
N LEU A 272 -13.96 7.22 12.98
CA LEU A 272 -13.85 8.20 11.92
C LEU A 272 -13.06 7.70 10.70
N VAL A 273 -12.35 6.57 10.79
CA VAL A 273 -11.48 6.07 9.69
C VAL A 273 -12.32 5.72 8.46
N ALA A 274 -13.34 4.87 8.61
CA ALA A 274 -14.18 4.47 7.47
C ALA A 274 -14.98 5.65 6.87
N PRO A 275 -15.61 6.56 7.67
CA PRO A 275 -16.22 7.77 7.14
C PRO A 275 -15.25 8.69 6.39
N ALA A 276 -13.99 8.79 6.83
CA ALA A 276 -12.98 9.60 6.15
C ALA A 276 -12.62 9.03 4.77
N VAL A 277 -12.44 7.72 4.67
CA VAL A 277 -12.22 7.05 3.37
C VAL A 277 -13.41 7.30 2.44
N GLU A 278 -14.63 7.13 2.93
CA GLU A 278 -15.83 7.41 2.15
C GLU A 278 -15.90 8.88 1.69
N SER A 279 -15.53 9.82 2.57
CA SER A 279 -15.46 11.25 2.24
C SER A 279 -14.44 11.56 1.15
N LEU A 280 -13.26 10.91 1.19
CA LEU A 280 -12.22 11.04 0.17
C LEU A 280 -12.74 10.57 -1.20
N VAL A 281 -13.28 9.36 -1.28
CA VAL A 281 -13.81 8.79 -2.54
C VAL A 281 -14.98 9.62 -3.09
N LYS A 282 -15.93 10.02 -2.24
CA LYS A 282 -17.04 10.91 -2.65
C LYS A 282 -16.54 12.26 -3.17
N ALA A 283 -15.50 12.83 -2.55
CA ALA A 283 -14.96 14.10 -2.98
C ALA A 283 -14.26 14.00 -4.34
N ALA A 284 -13.52 12.93 -4.61
CA ALA A 284 -12.90 12.67 -5.90
C ALA A 284 -13.96 12.47 -6.99
N ASN A 285 -15.01 11.68 -6.72
CA ASN A 285 -16.16 11.54 -7.63
C ASN A 285 -16.82 12.89 -7.93
N LYS A 286 -17.03 13.72 -6.93
CA LYS A 286 -17.61 15.06 -7.11
C LYS A 286 -16.70 16.00 -7.89
N ALA A 287 -15.39 15.83 -7.84
CA ALA A 287 -14.42 16.64 -8.58
C ALA A 287 -14.31 16.24 -10.07
N GLY A 288 -14.80 15.05 -10.42
CA GLY A 288 -14.83 14.57 -11.80
C GLY A 288 -14.94 13.06 -11.91
N GLY A 289 -14.28 12.31 -11.01
CA GLY A 289 -14.30 10.87 -10.98
C GLY A 289 -13.87 10.24 -12.31
N LYS A 290 -12.80 10.76 -12.91
CA LYS A 290 -12.38 10.38 -14.27
C LYS A 290 -11.85 8.97 -14.36
N ASP A 291 -11.33 8.44 -13.25
CA ASP A 291 -10.78 7.10 -13.16
C ASP A 291 -11.38 6.30 -12.00
N ASN A 292 -10.99 5.04 -11.87
CA ASN A 292 -11.26 4.22 -10.70
C ASN A 292 -10.59 4.85 -9.48
N ILE A 293 -11.28 4.89 -8.36
CA ILE A 293 -10.84 5.60 -7.15
C ILE A 293 -10.73 4.62 -6.01
N THR A 294 -9.51 4.37 -5.55
CA THR A 294 -9.27 3.49 -4.42
C THR A 294 -8.46 4.20 -3.33
N ALA A 295 -8.92 4.05 -2.09
CA ALA A 295 -8.26 4.59 -0.91
C ALA A 295 -8.31 3.60 0.25
N VAL A 296 -7.18 3.46 0.95
CA VAL A 296 -7.04 2.67 2.19
C VAL A 296 -6.39 3.55 3.22
N LEU A 297 -7.06 3.75 4.36
CA LEU A 297 -6.62 4.62 5.45
C LEU A 297 -6.45 3.82 6.73
N GLY A 298 -5.30 3.97 7.40
CA GLY A 298 -5.02 3.44 8.73
C GLY A 298 -4.79 4.56 9.75
N LEU A 299 -5.35 4.44 10.93
CA LEU A 299 -5.06 5.22 12.15
C LEU A 299 -4.35 4.32 13.14
N PHE A 300 -3.20 4.76 13.66
CA PHE A 300 -2.32 4.02 14.54
C PHE A 300 -2.20 4.63 15.94
#